data_adaf2df2c61757ae01dd2a898e47852c
#
_entry.id   adaf2df2c61757ae01dd2a898e47852c
#
_cell.length_a   1.000
_cell.length_b   1.000
_cell.length_c   1.000
_cell.angle_alpha   90.00
_cell.angle_beta   90.00
_cell.angle_gamma   90.00
#
_symmetry.space_group_name_H-M   'P 1'
#
loop_
_entity.id
_entity.type
_entity.pdbx_description
1 polymer ?
#
loop_
_entity_poly.entity_id
_entity_poly.type
_entity_poly.pdbx_seq_one_letter_code
_entity_poly.pdbx_strand_id
1 'polypeptide(L)'
;MKFSVSKDKLLEGLAIVQNVVSTRTTLPILSNVLLQAGEGEVRLTTTDLDVGVRGRVEAQVERTGGTTLPARRLFAIVRELPASEIYFDVDSKNLASIRSGSSYFKILGLPEEEFPALARFENPKVFTMGQKELRDGLKKTSYAISTDETRYVLNGILCSFKENKLTLVATDGRRLALVDLELEFPRSQEVDIIVPTKAVAELQRLLHDEGDVKLSIGENQISFELNSTLLVSKLIEGNYPNYRQVIPAETKERITLERETFLNAVRRVALLASEKSNSVKLIFSKSNIDIVATTPEVGEAKESLAVMSKGREFSIAFNPEFLMAPLRNLPNDEIYFDLIDEMSPGIIKIPGPFLYVLMPMRLS
;
A
#
# COMPACT_ATOMS: atom_id res chain seq x y z
N MET A 1 -32.01 -15.42 8.46
CA MET A 1 -31.51 -14.85 7.19
C MET A 1 -31.63 -15.90 6.08
N LYS A 2 -32.11 -15.54 4.87
CA LYS A 2 -32.16 -16.47 3.74
C LYS A 2 -31.97 -15.72 2.43
N PHE A 3 -31.04 -16.16 1.59
CA PHE A 3 -30.73 -15.54 0.30
C PHE A 3 -30.07 -16.53 -0.66
N SER A 4 -30.08 -16.19 -1.93
CA SER A 4 -29.26 -16.83 -2.95
C SER A 4 -28.36 -15.81 -3.66
N VAL A 5 -27.21 -16.27 -4.14
CA VAL A 5 -26.17 -15.44 -4.74
C VAL A 5 -25.36 -16.25 -5.76
N SER A 6 -24.94 -15.62 -6.85
CA SER A 6 -24.00 -16.22 -7.79
C SER A 6 -22.67 -16.52 -7.11
N LYS A 7 -22.09 -17.71 -7.36
CA LYS A 7 -20.78 -18.09 -6.86
C LYS A 7 -19.71 -17.04 -7.18
N ASP A 8 -19.64 -16.58 -8.43
CA ASP A 8 -18.61 -15.67 -8.89
C ASP A 8 -18.68 -14.33 -8.16
N LYS A 9 -19.89 -13.76 -8.02
CA LYS A 9 -20.10 -12.52 -7.27
C LYS A 9 -19.75 -12.66 -5.78
N LEU A 10 -20.11 -13.77 -5.15
CA LEU A 10 -19.79 -14.01 -3.74
C LEU A 10 -18.29 -14.23 -3.55
N LEU A 11 -17.65 -14.96 -4.45
CA LEU A 11 -16.21 -15.22 -4.40
C LEU A 11 -15.41 -13.91 -4.53
N GLU A 12 -15.80 -13.04 -5.47
CA GLU A 12 -15.23 -11.71 -5.64
C GLU A 12 -15.42 -10.86 -4.37
N GLY A 13 -16.64 -10.78 -3.84
CA GLY A 13 -16.92 -10.03 -2.62
C GLY A 13 -16.14 -10.55 -1.40
N LEU A 14 -16.01 -11.85 -1.23
CA LEU A 14 -15.20 -12.46 -0.17
C LEU A 14 -13.70 -12.18 -0.38
N ALA A 15 -13.21 -12.23 -1.62
CA ALA A 15 -11.81 -11.89 -1.95
C ALA A 15 -11.46 -10.44 -1.58
N ILE A 16 -12.43 -9.51 -1.74
CA ILE A 16 -12.28 -8.12 -1.35
C ILE A 16 -12.03 -7.98 0.16
N VAL A 17 -12.81 -8.67 0.98
CA VAL A 17 -12.83 -8.42 2.44
C VAL A 17 -11.92 -9.33 3.26
N GLN A 18 -11.56 -10.53 2.77
CA GLN A 18 -10.91 -11.57 3.59
C GLN A 18 -9.49 -11.21 4.06
N ASN A 19 -8.77 -10.31 3.37
CA ASN A 19 -7.35 -10.03 3.68
C ASN A 19 -7.15 -9.28 4.99
N VAL A 20 -8.16 -8.54 5.43
CA VAL A 20 -8.10 -7.80 6.70
C VAL A 20 -8.22 -8.74 7.89
N VAL A 21 -8.81 -9.91 7.71
CA VAL A 21 -9.02 -10.91 8.77
C VAL A 21 -7.69 -11.36 9.38
N SER A 22 -7.53 -11.14 10.69
CA SER A 22 -6.34 -11.58 11.42
C SER A 22 -6.27 -13.11 11.51
N THR A 23 -5.05 -13.65 11.33
CA THR A 23 -4.79 -15.09 11.55
C THR A 23 -4.54 -15.44 13.00
N ARG A 24 -4.15 -14.43 13.80
CA ARG A 24 -3.84 -14.56 15.21
C ARG A 24 -4.61 -13.47 15.95
N THR A 25 -5.76 -13.81 16.48
CA THR A 25 -6.58 -12.89 17.28
C THR A 25 -7.00 -13.56 18.57
N THR A 26 -7.07 -12.79 19.63
CA THR A 26 -7.64 -13.21 20.91
C THR A 26 -9.17 -13.15 20.90
N LEU A 27 -9.76 -12.46 19.93
CA LEU A 27 -11.21 -12.31 19.76
C LEU A 27 -11.68 -13.15 18.57
N PRO A 28 -12.32 -14.31 18.77
CA PRO A 28 -12.75 -15.20 17.68
C PRO A 28 -13.59 -14.53 16.60
N ILE A 29 -14.42 -13.54 16.97
CA ILE A 29 -15.31 -12.81 16.06
C ILE A 29 -14.52 -12.09 14.95
N LEU A 30 -13.28 -11.65 15.20
CA LEU A 30 -12.43 -10.97 14.21
C LEU A 30 -11.86 -11.92 13.15
N SER A 31 -12.05 -13.24 13.32
CA SER A 31 -11.74 -14.24 12.27
C SER A 31 -12.90 -14.45 11.32
N ASN A 32 -14.06 -13.84 11.61
CA ASN A 32 -15.29 -14.01 10.85
C ASN A 32 -15.49 -12.85 9.88
N VAL A 33 -16.28 -13.12 8.85
CA VAL A 33 -16.92 -12.12 8.00
C VAL A 33 -18.37 -11.97 8.48
N LEU A 34 -18.78 -10.72 8.70
CA LEU A 34 -20.17 -10.37 8.94
C LEU A 34 -20.92 -10.35 7.61
N LEU A 35 -21.99 -11.13 7.49
CA LEU A 35 -22.93 -11.16 6.38
C LEU A 35 -24.22 -10.50 6.83
N GLN A 36 -24.68 -9.49 6.10
CA GLN A 36 -25.95 -8.83 6.33
C GLN A 36 -26.76 -8.81 5.03
N ALA A 37 -27.87 -9.55 4.98
CA ALA A 37 -28.74 -9.63 3.82
C ALA A 37 -29.92 -8.67 3.93
N GLY A 38 -30.09 -7.82 2.92
CA GLY A 38 -31.18 -6.84 2.84
C GLY A 38 -31.18 -6.10 1.50
N GLU A 39 -32.33 -5.58 1.09
CA GLU A 39 -32.47 -4.68 -0.08
C GLU A 39 -31.86 -5.20 -1.40
N GLY A 40 -31.92 -6.53 -1.64
CA GLY A 40 -31.37 -7.13 -2.86
C GLY A 40 -29.86 -7.32 -2.88
N GLU A 41 -29.19 -7.16 -1.74
CA GLU A 41 -27.74 -7.30 -1.59
C GLU A 41 -27.37 -8.05 -0.30
N VAL A 42 -26.15 -8.58 -0.30
CA VAL A 42 -25.48 -9.03 0.92
C VAL A 42 -24.26 -8.16 1.15
N ARG A 43 -24.18 -7.53 2.32
CA ARG A 43 -23.01 -6.79 2.79
C ARG A 43 -22.06 -7.74 3.49
N LEU A 44 -20.81 -7.71 3.09
CA LEU A 44 -19.72 -8.49 3.68
C LEU A 44 -18.79 -7.53 4.40
N THR A 45 -18.59 -7.72 5.71
CA THR A 45 -17.71 -6.84 6.50
C THR A 45 -16.69 -7.65 7.27
N THR A 46 -15.44 -7.23 7.23
CA THR A 46 -14.35 -7.77 8.05
C THR A 46 -13.59 -6.63 8.73
N THR A 47 -13.01 -6.90 9.88
CA THR A 47 -12.17 -5.94 10.60
C THR A 47 -11.20 -6.64 11.55
N ASP A 48 -10.08 -5.99 11.83
CA ASP A 48 -9.16 -6.35 12.93
C ASP A 48 -9.11 -5.28 14.03
N LEU A 49 -10.09 -4.34 14.03
CA LEU A 49 -10.25 -3.17 14.89
C LEU A 49 -9.40 -1.95 14.47
N ASP A 50 -8.39 -2.12 13.65
CA ASP A 50 -7.57 -1.01 13.12
C ASP A 50 -7.94 -0.70 11.69
N VAL A 51 -8.17 -1.73 10.89
CA VAL A 51 -8.64 -1.65 9.51
C VAL A 51 -9.91 -2.47 9.36
N GLY A 52 -10.88 -1.94 8.63
CA GLY A 52 -12.12 -2.64 8.28
C GLY A 52 -12.45 -2.47 6.81
N VAL A 53 -12.97 -3.51 6.19
CA VAL A 53 -13.42 -3.49 4.80
C VAL A 53 -14.84 -4.00 4.71
N ARG A 54 -15.69 -3.28 3.97
CA ARG A 54 -17.04 -3.68 3.62
C ARG A 54 -17.19 -3.71 2.11
N GLY A 55 -17.65 -4.85 1.59
CA GLY A 55 -18.07 -5.01 0.21
C GLY A 55 -19.58 -5.27 0.11
N ARG A 56 -20.16 -5.04 -1.06
CA ARG A 56 -21.56 -5.35 -1.38
C ARG A 56 -21.61 -6.33 -2.54
N VAL A 57 -22.50 -7.30 -2.43
CA VAL A 57 -22.72 -8.33 -3.45
C VAL A 57 -24.22 -8.40 -3.73
N GLU A 58 -24.63 -8.26 -4.98
CA GLU A 58 -26.03 -8.45 -5.39
C GLU A 58 -26.49 -9.86 -5.06
N ALA A 59 -27.66 -10.00 -4.47
CA ALA A 59 -28.24 -11.28 -4.07
C ALA A 59 -29.77 -11.23 -4.12
N GLN A 60 -30.38 -12.38 -4.25
CA GLN A 60 -31.84 -12.52 -4.09
C GLN A 60 -32.14 -12.82 -2.64
N VAL A 61 -32.66 -11.83 -1.91
CA VAL A 61 -32.91 -11.93 -0.46
C VAL A 61 -34.37 -12.31 -0.22
N GLU A 62 -34.60 -13.51 0.33
CA GLU A 62 -35.92 -13.98 0.73
C GLU A 62 -36.28 -13.57 2.16
N ARG A 63 -35.27 -13.54 3.07
CA ARG A 63 -35.43 -13.14 4.47
C ARG A 63 -34.19 -12.37 4.92
N THR A 64 -34.40 -11.13 5.31
CA THR A 64 -33.33 -10.26 5.84
C THR A 64 -32.74 -10.79 7.15
N GLY A 65 -31.59 -10.25 7.55
CA GLY A 65 -30.90 -10.55 8.81
C GLY A 65 -29.40 -10.59 8.65
N GLY A 66 -28.72 -10.91 9.76
CA GLY A 66 -27.27 -10.96 9.80
C GLY A 66 -26.74 -12.17 10.54
N THR A 67 -25.50 -12.52 10.28
CA THR A 67 -24.70 -13.51 10.99
C THR A 67 -23.24 -13.32 10.66
N THR A 68 -22.36 -13.90 11.47
CA THR A 68 -20.92 -13.94 11.13
C THR A 68 -20.48 -15.36 10.86
N LEU A 69 -19.62 -15.57 9.87
CA LEU A 69 -19.07 -16.89 9.52
C LEU A 69 -17.55 -16.83 9.44
N PRO A 70 -16.81 -17.93 9.74
CA PRO A 70 -15.36 -17.97 9.60
C PRO A 70 -14.92 -17.63 8.17
N ALA A 71 -14.31 -16.44 7.98
CA ALA A 71 -14.10 -15.83 6.67
C ALA A 71 -13.28 -16.71 5.71
N ARG A 72 -12.13 -17.22 6.18
CA ARG A 72 -11.24 -18.07 5.36
C ARG A 72 -11.88 -19.39 4.99
N ARG A 73 -12.64 -19.99 5.92
CA ARG A 73 -13.34 -21.25 5.66
C ARG A 73 -14.46 -21.05 4.67
N LEU A 74 -15.25 -19.99 4.83
CA LEU A 74 -16.29 -19.63 3.88
C LEU A 74 -15.71 -19.38 2.49
N PHE A 75 -14.64 -18.61 2.38
CA PHE A 75 -13.96 -18.36 1.11
C PHE A 75 -13.47 -19.66 0.46
N ALA A 76 -12.85 -20.56 1.22
CA ALA A 76 -12.36 -21.84 0.71
C ALA A 76 -13.51 -22.72 0.20
N ILE A 77 -14.64 -22.78 0.93
CA ILE A 77 -15.83 -23.53 0.50
C ILE A 77 -16.40 -22.94 -0.78
N VAL A 78 -16.64 -21.62 -0.82
CA VAL A 78 -17.22 -20.96 -2.01
C VAL A 78 -16.33 -21.16 -3.24
N ARG A 79 -15.01 -21.11 -3.07
CA ARG A 79 -14.06 -21.35 -4.17
C ARG A 79 -14.19 -22.74 -4.80
N GLU A 80 -14.42 -23.77 -3.99
CA GLU A 80 -14.49 -25.17 -4.43
C GLU A 80 -15.90 -25.59 -4.90
N LEU A 81 -16.95 -24.79 -4.63
CA LEU A 81 -18.31 -25.08 -5.10
C LEU A 81 -18.39 -25.01 -6.65
N PRO A 82 -19.33 -25.73 -7.27
CA PRO A 82 -19.57 -25.62 -8.71
C PRO A 82 -19.98 -24.19 -9.09
N ALA A 83 -19.74 -23.78 -10.34
CA ALA A 83 -20.16 -22.47 -10.87
C ALA A 83 -21.69 -22.42 -11.04
N SER A 84 -22.40 -22.15 -9.97
CA SER A 84 -23.85 -22.11 -9.89
C SER A 84 -24.33 -21.19 -8.79
N GLU A 85 -25.61 -21.05 -8.65
CA GLU A 85 -26.25 -20.33 -7.54
C GLU A 85 -25.93 -21.01 -6.21
N ILE A 86 -25.64 -20.22 -5.21
CA ILE A 86 -25.40 -20.65 -3.83
C ILE A 86 -26.55 -20.17 -2.96
N TYR A 87 -27.17 -21.08 -2.24
CA TYR A 87 -28.28 -20.80 -1.32
C TYR A 87 -27.81 -20.83 0.11
N PHE A 88 -28.11 -19.77 0.86
CA PHE A 88 -27.87 -19.64 2.29
C PHE A 88 -29.18 -19.64 3.04
N ASP A 89 -29.26 -20.45 4.09
CA ASP A 89 -30.31 -20.41 5.10
C ASP A 89 -29.69 -20.45 6.48
N VAL A 90 -29.85 -19.36 7.24
CA VAL A 90 -29.29 -19.20 8.58
C VAL A 90 -30.42 -19.17 9.58
N ASP A 91 -30.34 -20.05 10.57
CA ASP A 91 -31.31 -20.16 11.65
C ASP A 91 -31.07 -19.15 12.80
N SER A 92 -31.92 -19.20 13.81
CA SER A 92 -31.83 -18.32 14.99
C SER A 92 -30.64 -18.64 15.92
N LYS A 93 -29.92 -19.74 15.68
CA LYS A 93 -28.70 -20.13 16.42
C LYS A 93 -27.44 -19.86 15.63
N ASN A 94 -27.54 -19.04 14.56
CA ASN A 94 -26.43 -18.72 13.67
C ASN A 94 -25.82 -19.93 12.93
N LEU A 95 -26.59 -21.03 12.78
CA LEU A 95 -26.17 -22.17 11.98
C LEU A 95 -26.50 -21.89 10.51
N ALA A 96 -25.51 -21.68 9.69
CA ALA A 96 -25.65 -21.44 8.26
C ALA A 96 -25.64 -22.75 7.47
N SER A 97 -26.73 -23.03 6.77
CA SER A 97 -26.85 -24.08 5.77
C SER A 97 -26.54 -23.52 4.39
N ILE A 98 -25.53 -24.03 3.71
CA ILE A 98 -25.06 -23.57 2.40
C ILE A 98 -25.25 -24.70 1.39
N ARG A 99 -25.95 -24.43 0.29
CA ARG A 99 -26.23 -25.40 -0.77
C ARG A 99 -25.82 -24.86 -2.13
N SER A 100 -25.23 -25.71 -2.95
CA SER A 100 -24.97 -25.42 -4.35
C SER A 100 -24.92 -26.74 -5.14
N GLY A 101 -25.86 -26.94 -6.06
CA GLY A 101 -26.04 -28.23 -6.72
C GLY A 101 -26.27 -29.38 -5.73
N SER A 102 -25.45 -30.41 -5.80
CA SER A 102 -25.45 -31.55 -4.84
C SER A 102 -24.64 -31.30 -3.57
N SER A 103 -23.91 -30.17 -3.48
CA SER A 103 -23.08 -29.85 -2.33
C SER A 103 -23.88 -29.25 -1.20
N TYR A 104 -23.58 -29.67 0.04
CA TYR A 104 -24.25 -29.18 1.24
C TYR A 104 -23.24 -29.02 2.39
N PHE A 105 -23.25 -27.84 3.00
CA PHE A 105 -22.42 -27.53 4.16
C PHE A 105 -23.25 -26.93 5.29
N LYS A 106 -22.84 -27.20 6.51
CA LYS A 106 -23.33 -26.50 7.71
C LYS A 106 -22.15 -25.84 8.41
N ILE A 107 -22.24 -24.55 8.68
CA ILE A 107 -21.20 -23.78 9.36
C ILE A 107 -21.85 -23.05 10.53
N LEU A 108 -21.29 -23.22 11.72
CA LEU A 108 -21.70 -22.47 12.90
C LEU A 108 -21.06 -21.08 12.85
N GLY A 109 -21.88 -20.06 12.97
CA GLY A 109 -21.51 -18.68 13.06
C GLY A 109 -21.63 -18.11 14.48
N LEU A 110 -21.42 -16.80 14.61
CA LEU A 110 -21.66 -16.03 15.83
C LEU A 110 -22.70 -14.93 15.54
N PRO A 111 -23.37 -14.40 16.57
CA PRO A 111 -24.35 -13.33 16.40
C PRO A 111 -23.75 -12.07 15.77
N GLU A 112 -24.51 -11.39 14.92
CA GLU A 112 -24.06 -10.14 14.28
C GLU A 112 -23.84 -9.01 15.29
N GLU A 113 -24.54 -9.02 16.40
CA GLU A 113 -24.45 -8.03 17.47
C GLU A 113 -23.10 -8.04 18.18
N GLU A 114 -22.37 -9.15 18.13
CA GLU A 114 -21.02 -9.27 18.69
C GLU A 114 -19.95 -8.68 17.74
N PHE A 115 -20.31 -8.43 16.46
CA PHE A 115 -19.34 -7.95 15.49
C PHE A 115 -19.11 -6.42 15.64
N PRO A 116 -17.84 -5.97 15.70
CA PRO A 116 -17.53 -4.55 15.89
C PRO A 116 -18.07 -3.71 14.72
N ALA A 117 -18.80 -2.65 15.02
CA ALA A 117 -19.28 -1.71 14.01
C ALA A 117 -18.11 -0.96 13.38
N LEU A 118 -18.13 -0.78 12.06
CA LEU A 118 -17.23 0.16 11.41
C LEU A 118 -17.61 1.60 11.80
N ALA A 119 -16.60 2.43 11.99
CA ALA A 119 -16.80 3.81 12.40
C ALA A 119 -17.66 4.59 11.41
N ARG A 120 -18.45 5.51 11.98
CA ARG A 120 -19.16 6.57 11.25
C ARG A 120 -18.52 7.89 11.63
N PHE A 121 -18.31 8.75 10.65
CA PHE A 121 -17.68 10.05 10.87
C PHE A 121 -18.74 11.12 11.04
N GLU A 122 -18.57 11.94 12.06
CA GLU A 122 -19.33 13.17 12.23
C GLU A 122 -18.54 14.33 11.61
N ASN A 123 -19.16 15.04 10.65
CA ASN A 123 -18.55 16.19 9.95
C ASN A 123 -17.13 15.93 9.39
N PRO A 124 -16.90 14.88 8.59
CA PRO A 124 -15.57 14.58 8.06
C PRO A 124 -15.13 15.65 7.05
N LYS A 125 -13.81 15.82 6.93
CA LYS A 125 -13.23 16.46 5.75
C LYS A 125 -13.31 15.48 4.58
N VAL A 126 -13.85 15.95 3.45
CA VAL A 126 -14.15 15.09 2.30
C VAL A 126 -13.35 15.53 1.08
N PHE A 127 -12.69 14.55 0.44
CA PHE A 127 -11.93 14.75 -0.79
C PHE A 127 -12.35 13.68 -1.81
N THR A 128 -12.28 14.02 -3.09
CA THR A 128 -12.54 13.06 -4.18
C THR A 128 -11.45 13.18 -5.22
N MET A 129 -10.89 12.05 -5.66
CA MET A 129 -9.86 12.01 -6.68
C MET A 129 -9.92 10.71 -7.48
N GLY A 130 -9.21 10.65 -8.61
CA GLY A 130 -9.14 9.45 -9.42
C GLY A 130 -8.46 8.28 -8.69
N GLN A 131 -9.04 7.08 -8.79
CA GLN A 131 -8.48 5.87 -8.16
C GLN A 131 -7.07 5.57 -8.68
N LYS A 132 -6.87 5.65 -10.00
CA LYS A 132 -5.56 5.43 -10.63
C LYS A 132 -4.51 6.40 -10.12
N GLU A 133 -4.86 7.67 -10.01
CA GLU A 133 -3.95 8.71 -9.55
C GLU A 133 -3.47 8.44 -8.11
N LEU A 134 -4.39 8.12 -7.19
CA LEU A 134 -4.05 7.76 -5.83
C LEU A 134 -3.19 6.48 -5.78
N ARG A 135 -3.55 5.44 -6.54
CA ARG A 135 -2.81 4.19 -6.61
C ARG A 135 -1.37 4.40 -7.10
N ASP A 136 -1.20 5.18 -8.16
CA ASP A 136 0.11 5.49 -8.73
C ASP A 136 0.97 6.31 -7.76
N GLY A 137 0.35 7.24 -7.01
CA GLY A 137 1.00 7.97 -5.93
C GLY A 137 1.47 7.07 -4.80
N LEU A 138 0.60 6.19 -4.31
CA LEU A 138 0.93 5.21 -3.27
C LEU A 138 2.02 4.23 -3.73
N LYS A 139 1.99 3.77 -4.98
CA LYS A 139 3.02 2.89 -5.56
C LYS A 139 4.39 3.56 -5.58
N LYS A 140 4.44 4.87 -5.82
CA LYS A 140 5.68 5.64 -5.85
C LYS A 140 6.26 5.92 -4.45
N THR A 141 5.51 5.72 -3.37
CA THR A 141 5.93 6.13 -2.03
C THR A 141 5.95 5.00 -1.00
N SER A 142 5.01 4.06 -1.05
CA SER A 142 4.77 3.05 0.01
C SER A 142 5.97 2.16 0.34
N TYR A 143 6.86 1.91 -0.61
CA TYR A 143 8.07 1.10 -0.38
C TYR A 143 9.11 1.76 0.54
N ALA A 144 8.97 3.05 0.82
CA ALA A 144 9.84 3.79 1.73
C ALA A 144 9.30 3.85 3.17
N ILE A 145 8.16 3.26 3.46
CA ILE A 145 7.60 3.17 4.81
C ILE A 145 8.56 2.40 5.72
N SER A 146 8.71 2.86 6.97
CA SER A 146 9.50 2.16 7.98
C SER A 146 8.81 0.90 8.48
N THR A 147 9.59 -0.15 8.70
CA THR A 147 9.17 -1.38 9.40
C THR A 147 9.63 -1.43 10.85
N ASP A 148 10.30 -0.38 11.33
CA ASP A 148 10.77 -0.25 12.71
C ASP A 148 9.62 0.18 13.62
N GLU A 149 9.09 -0.72 14.42
CA GLU A 149 7.97 -0.47 15.34
C GLU A 149 8.28 0.56 16.43
N THR A 150 9.56 0.81 16.72
CA THR A 150 9.95 1.83 17.72
C THR A 150 9.73 3.25 17.20
N ARG A 151 9.64 3.43 15.88
CA ARG A 151 9.36 4.70 15.21
C ARG A 151 7.99 4.70 14.57
N TYR A 152 6.96 4.41 15.38
CA TYR A 152 5.59 4.15 14.92
C TYR A 152 5.01 5.21 13.97
N VAL A 153 5.37 6.50 14.14
CA VAL A 153 4.92 7.59 13.23
C VAL A 153 5.43 7.43 11.80
N LEU A 154 6.49 6.64 11.57
CA LEU A 154 7.04 6.32 10.26
C LEU A 154 6.46 5.02 9.67
N ASN A 155 5.61 4.30 10.41
CA ASN A 155 5.01 3.04 9.96
C ASN A 155 3.75 3.26 9.10
N GLY A 156 3.70 4.38 8.42
CA GLY A 156 2.63 4.78 7.51
C GLY A 156 3.09 5.83 6.51
N ILE A 157 2.15 6.26 5.68
CA ILE A 157 2.34 7.36 4.72
C ILE A 157 1.74 8.62 5.31
N LEU A 158 2.52 9.70 5.33
CA LEU A 158 1.98 11.04 5.53
C LEU A 158 1.18 11.43 4.29
N CYS A 159 -0.09 11.75 4.49
CA CYS A 159 -0.97 12.37 3.50
C CYS A 159 -1.19 13.82 3.93
N SER A 160 -0.56 14.76 3.26
CA SER A 160 -0.67 16.20 3.54
C SER A 160 -1.56 16.85 2.50
N PHE A 161 -2.74 17.27 2.93
CA PHE A 161 -3.71 18.01 2.10
C PHE A 161 -3.50 19.50 2.34
N LYS A 162 -2.71 20.16 1.50
CA LYS A 162 -2.38 21.58 1.60
C LYS A 162 -2.12 22.18 0.22
N GLU A 163 -2.39 23.46 0.07
CA GLU A 163 -2.04 24.23 -1.13
C GLU A 163 -2.61 23.62 -2.44
N ASN A 164 -3.87 23.14 -2.41
CA ASN A 164 -4.53 22.48 -3.53
C ASN A 164 -3.78 21.26 -4.07
N LYS A 165 -3.17 20.50 -3.18
CA LYS A 165 -2.54 19.23 -3.52
C LYS A 165 -2.57 18.24 -2.38
N LEU A 166 -2.49 16.97 -2.72
CA LEU A 166 -2.19 15.89 -1.80
C LEU A 166 -0.71 15.52 -1.96
N THR A 167 0.08 15.81 -0.94
CA THR A 167 1.47 15.34 -0.86
C THR A 167 1.52 14.02 -0.10
N LEU A 168 2.01 12.96 -0.75
CA LEU A 168 2.29 11.66 -0.12
C LEU A 168 3.76 11.57 0.21
N VAL A 169 4.08 11.25 1.47
CA VAL A 169 5.48 11.10 1.93
C VAL A 169 5.64 9.84 2.74
N ALA A 170 6.67 9.08 2.43
CA ALA A 170 7.10 7.93 3.23
C ALA A 170 8.62 7.99 3.46
N THR A 171 9.06 7.63 4.67
CA THR A 171 10.49 7.55 5.02
C THR A 171 10.73 6.54 6.13
N ASP A 172 11.91 5.91 6.10
CA ASP A 172 12.43 5.06 7.19
C ASP A 172 13.65 5.71 7.90
N GLY A 173 13.94 7.00 7.57
CA GLY A 173 15.08 7.74 8.08
C GLY A 173 16.39 7.53 7.31
N ARG A 174 16.40 6.61 6.32
CA ARG A 174 17.55 6.35 5.44
C ARG A 174 17.24 6.67 3.98
N ARG A 175 15.97 6.72 3.65
CA ARG A 175 15.41 7.09 2.35
C ARG A 175 14.09 7.81 2.54
N LEU A 176 13.69 8.58 1.57
CA LEU A 176 12.42 9.31 1.57
C LEU A 176 11.84 9.30 0.16
N ALA A 177 10.59 8.94 0.03
CA ALA A 177 9.83 9.06 -1.22
C ALA A 177 8.73 10.10 -1.05
N LEU A 178 8.59 10.99 -2.02
CA LEU A 178 7.59 12.05 -2.04
C LEU A 178 6.97 12.16 -3.43
N VAL A 179 5.66 12.35 -3.46
CA VAL A 179 4.92 12.72 -4.67
C VAL A 179 3.83 13.73 -4.34
N ASP A 180 3.68 14.75 -5.15
CA ASP A 180 2.55 15.68 -5.12
C ASP A 180 1.52 15.24 -6.16
N LEU A 181 0.24 15.23 -5.77
CA LEU A 181 -0.92 14.99 -6.62
C LEU A 181 -1.80 16.24 -6.59
N GLU A 182 -2.18 16.75 -7.73
CA GLU A 182 -3.05 17.92 -7.81
C GLU A 182 -4.45 17.55 -7.29
N LEU A 183 -4.99 18.35 -6.39
CA LEU A 183 -6.30 18.14 -5.79
C LEU A 183 -6.86 19.45 -5.27
N GLU A 184 -7.89 19.94 -5.92
CA GLU A 184 -8.54 21.19 -5.50
C GLU A 184 -9.47 21.00 -4.31
N PHE A 185 -9.30 21.82 -3.27
CA PHE A 185 -10.16 21.85 -2.08
C PHE A 185 -10.02 23.18 -1.32
N PRO A 186 -11.04 23.57 -0.53
CA PRO A 186 -10.98 24.79 0.29
C PRO A 186 -9.87 24.70 1.36
N ARG A 187 -9.20 25.81 1.64
CA ARG A 187 -8.19 25.90 2.71
C ARG A 187 -8.69 25.44 4.09
N SER A 188 -9.98 25.60 4.37
CA SER A 188 -10.58 25.11 5.61
C SER A 188 -10.52 23.59 5.78
N GLN A 189 -10.27 22.86 4.71
CA GLN A 189 -10.11 21.41 4.73
C GLN A 189 -8.65 20.95 4.83
N GLU A 190 -7.67 21.86 4.86
CA GLU A 190 -6.27 21.49 5.03
C GLU A 190 -6.07 20.61 6.27
N VAL A 191 -5.31 19.55 6.09
CA VAL A 191 -5.03 18.55 7.15
C VAL A 191 -3.82 17.70 6.80
N ASP A 192 -3.06 17.29 7.83
CA ASP A 192 -2.02 16.28 7.76
C ASP A 192 -2.51 15.05 8.51
N ILE A 193 -2.39 13.88 7.89
CA ILE A 193 -2.73 12.60 8.51
C ILE A 193 -1.67 11.56 8.17
N ILE A 194 -1.53 10.54 9.02
CA ILE A 194 -0.64 9.40 8.77
C ILE A 194 -1.48 8.15 8.61
N VAL A 195 -1.49 7.58 7.41
CA VAL A 195 -2.23 6.37 7.08
C VAL A 195 -1.34 5.15 7.30
N PRO A 196 -1.73 4.18 8.17
CA PRO A 196 -0.91 3.02 8.51
C PRO A 196 -0.59 2.14 7.30
N THR A 197 0.56 1.46 7.33
CA THR A 197 1.03 0.55 6.28
C THR A 197 -0.02 -0.48 5.86
N LYS A 198 -0.73 -1.07 6.82
CA LYS A 198 -1.77 -2.07 6.54
C LYS A 198 -2.90 -1.48 5.70
N ALA A 199 -3.38 -0.30 6.06
CA ALA A 199 -4.42 0.40 5.30
C ALA A 199 -3.94 0.78 3.89
N VAL A 200 -2.70 1.26 3.77
CA VAL A 200 -2.07 1.57 2.48
C VAL A 200 -2.01 0.33 1.58
N ALA A 201 -1.59 -0.81 2.11
CA ALA A 201 -1.50 -2.06 1.35
C ALA A 201 -2.89 -2.54 0.87
N GLU A 202 -3.91 -2.49 1.75
CA GLU A 202 -5.28 -2.84 1.37
C GLU A 202 -5.86 -1.86 0.36
N LEU A 203 -5.61 -0.56 0.54
CA LEU A 203 -6.06 0.46 -0.40
C LEU A 203 -5.46 0.25 -1.79
N GLN A 204 -4.15 0.00 -1.89
CA GLN A 204 -3.49 -0.28 -3.18
C GLN A 204 -4.07 -1.50 -3.89
N ARG A 205 -4.51 -2.51 -3.15
CA ARG A 205 -5.15 -3.71 -3.69
C ARG A 205 -6.56 -3.43 -4.20
N LEU A 206 -7.28 -2.51 -3.56
CA LEU A 206 -8.69 -2.18 -3.86
C LEU A 206 -8.85 -1.13 -4.97
N LEU A 207 -7.83 -0.29 -5.19
CA LEU A 207 -7.86 0.75 -6.21
C LEU A 207 -7.74 0.18 -7.62
N HIS A 208 -8.58 0.67 -8.52
CA HIS A 208 -8.64 0.28 -9.93
C HIS A 208 -8.04 1.36 -10.86
N ASP A 209 -8.00 1.07 -12.17
CA ASP A 209 -7.52 2.02 -13.18
C ASP A 209 -8.53 3.12 -13.49
N GLU A 210 -9.80 2.91 -13.20
CA GLU A 210 -10.89 3.82 -13.52
C GLU A 210 -11.76 4.12 -12.29
N GLY A 211 -12.48 5.23 -12.38
CA GLY A 211 -13.40 5.69 -11.34
C GLY A 211 -12.73 6.55 -10.28
N ASP A 212 -13.55 7.08 -9.38
CA ASP A 212 -13.13 7.95 -8.30
C ASP A 212 -13.09 7.19 -6.97
N VAL A 213 -12.27 7.70 -6.06
CA VAL A 213 -12.26 7.34 -4.65
C VAL A 213 -12.62 8.56 -3.83
N LYS A 214 -13.58 8.40 -2.92
CA LYS A 214 -13.96 9.42 -1.95
C LYS A 214 -13.26 9.14 -0.63
N LEU A 215 -12.48 10.09 -0.17
CA LEU A 215 -11.79 10.07 1.12
C LEU A 215 -12.60 10.87 2.13
N SER A 216 -12.89 10.30 3.29
CA SER A 216 -13.52 11.01 4.38
C SER A 216 -12.63 10.92 5.62
N ILE A 217 -12.17 12.05 6.13
CA ILE A 217 -11.22 12.14 7.24
C ILE A 217 -11.94 12.64 8.47
N GLY A 218 -12.01 11.80 9.49
CA GLY A 218 -12.48 12.13 10.83
C GLY A 218 -11.32 12.51 11.75
N GLU A 219 -11.57 12.56 13.06
CA GLU A 219 -10.59 12.96 14.07
C GLU A 219 -9.39 11.98 14.12
N ASN A 220 -9.65 10.69 14.20
CA ASN A 220 -8.63 9.63 14.36
C ASN A 220 -8.77 8.49 13.35
N GLN A 221 -9.58 8.67 12.32
CA GLN A 221 -9.85 7.64 11.32
C GLN A 221 -10.04 8.25 9.94
N ILE A 222 -9.80 7.43 8.91
CA ILE A 222 -10.07 7.73 7.51
C ILE A 222 -10.91 6.61 6.89
N SER A 223 -11.78 6.98 5.96
CA SER A 223 -12.43 6.02 5.08
C SER A 223 -12.19 6.34 3.61
N PHE A 224 -12.13 5.28 2.82
CA PHE A 224 -12.03 5.31 1.37
C PHE A 224 -13.24 4.58 0.79
N GLU A 225 -14.08 5.31 0.07
CA GLU A 225 -15.26 4.75 -0.62
C GLU A 225 -14.93 4.59 -2.11
N LEU A 226 -14.96 3.34 -2.58
CA LEU A 226 -14.61 2.95 -3.93
C LEU A 226 -15.74 2.11 -4.49
N ASN A 227 -16.56 2.64 -5.39
CA ASN A 227 -17.71 1.92 -5.97
C ASN A 227 -18.59 1.25 -4.88
N SER A 228 -18.56 -0.09 -4.81
CA SER A 228 -19.30 -0.89 -3.83
C SER A 228 -18.51 -1.25 -2.57
N THR A 229 -17.27 -0.75 -2.44
CA THR A 229 -16.35 -1.10 -1.35
C THR A 229 -16.06 0.10 -0.47
N LEU A 230 -16.06 -0.11 0.84
CA LEU A 230 -15.66 0.84 1.86
C LEU A 230 -14.48 0.27 2.65
N LEU A 231 -13.35 0.97 2.63
CA LEU A 231 -12.20 0.72 3.51
C LEU A 231 -12.20 1.78 4.61
N VAL A 232 -12.09 1.37 5.86
CA VAL A 232 -11.96 2.27 7.03
C VAL A 232 -10.67 1.91 7.75
N SER A 233 -9.92 2.91 8.19
CA SER A 233 -8.69 2.71 8.96
C SER A 233 -8.59 3.73 10.09
N LYS A 234 -8.06 3.30 11.24
CA LYS A 234 -7.47 4.23 12.21
C LYS A 234 -6.29 4.96 11.60
N LEU A 235 -6.01 6.15 12.07
CA LEU A 235 -4.84 6.93 11.72
C LEU A 235 -3.74 6.70 12.76
N ILE A 236 -2.49 6.88 12.37
CA ILE A 236 -1.37 6.93 13.32
C ILE A 236 -1.35 8.32 13.95
N GLU A 237 -1.45 8.36 15.27
CA GLU A 237 -1.38 9.60 16.04
C GLU A 237 0.07 10.09 16.15
N GLY A 238 0.26 11.41 16.14
CA GLY A 238 1.56 12.03 16.33
C GLY A 238 1.98 12.93 15.17
N ASN A 239 3.16 13.54 15.31
CA ASN A 239 3.71 14.44 14.31
C ASN A 239 4.69 13.70 13.41
N TYR A 240 4.44 13.75 12.11
CA TYR A 240 5.42 13.28 11.14
C TYR A 240 6.66 14.19 11.14
N PRO A 241 7.88 13.65 11.06
CA PRO A 241 9.10 14.44 11.05
C PRO A 241 9.11 15.47 9.90
N ASN A 242 9.80 16.60 10.12
CA ASN A 242 9.97 17.60 9.07
C ASN A 242 10.88 17.06 7.95
N TYR A 243 10.29 16.36 7.03
CA TYR A 243 10.95 15.70 5.90
C TYR A 243 11.60 16.68 4.92
N ARG A 244 11.15 17.93 4.87
CA ARG A 244 11.69 18.95 3.95
C ARG A 244 13.15 19.28 4.25
N GLN A 245 13.59 19.11 5.49
CA GLN A 245 14.97 19.38 5.92
C GLN A 245 16.01 18.42 5.31
N VAL A 246 15.59 17.21 4.91
CA VAL A 246 16.50 16.21 4.31
C VAL A 246 16.56 16.29 2.78
N ILE A 247 15.72 17.13 2.18
CA ILE A 247 15.71 17.36 0.74
C ILE A 247 16.74 18.47 0.43
N PRO A 248 17.82 18.18 -0.30
CA PRO A 248 18.79 19.20 -0.68
C PRO A 248 18.15 20.31 -1.53
N ALA A 249 18.44 21.54 -1.19
CA ALA A 249 17.91 22.70 -1.91
C ALA A 249 18.51 22.83 -3.32
N GLU A 250 19.80 22.46 -3.48
CA GLU A 250 20.54 22.54 -4.74
C GLU A 250 21.27 21.22 -4.99
N THR A 251 21.43 20.89 -6.27
CA THR A 251 22.22 19.76 -6.74
C THR A 251 23.31 20.25 -7.71
N LYS A 252 24.48 19.61 -7.68
CA LYS A 252 25.63 20.04 -8.50
C LYS A 252 25.64 19.37 -9.87
N GLU A 253 25.12 18.14 -9.93
CA GLU A 253 25.17 17.34 -11.12
C GLU A 253 23.88 16.56 -11.29
N ARG A 254 23.41 16.47 -12.53
CA ARG A 254 22.29 15.62 -12.94
C ARG A 254 22.76 14.63 -13.97
N ILE A 255 22.52 13.37 -13.73
CA ILE A 255 22.83 12.27 -14.63
C ILE A 255 21.50 11.65 -15.08
N THR A 256 21.32 11.57 -16.39
CA THR A 256 20.18 10.86 -16.97
C THR A 256 20.55 9.39 -17.16
N LEU A 257 19.70 8.51 -16.68
CA LEU A 257 19.89 7.06 -16.74
C LEU A 257 18.67 6.40 -17.36
N GLU A 258 18.91 5.41 -18.19
CA GLU A 258 17.87 4.46 -18.60
C GLU A 258 17.55 3.55 -17.39
N ARG A 259 16.31 3.61 -16.91
CA ARG A 259 15.84 3.03 -15.65
C ARG A 259 16.07 1.53 -15.58
N GLU A 260 15.68 0.79 -16.62
CA GLU A 260 15.74 -0.67 -16.64
C GLU A 260 17.18 -1.17 -16.67
N THR A 261 18.02 -0.56 -17.50
CA THR A 261 19.45 -0.87 -17.61
C THR A 261 20.15 -0.63 -16.28
N PHE A 262 19.88 0.52 -15.63
CA PHE A 262 20.45 0.82 -14.32
C PHE A 262 19.96 -0.13 -13.23
N LEU A 263 18.66 -0.43 -13.17
CA LEU A 263 18.05 -1.39 -12.26
C LEU A 263 18.72 -2.78 -12.40
N ASN A 264 18.87 -3.26 -13.62
CA ASN A 264 19.42 -4.57 -13.89
C ASN A 264 20.91 -4.67 -13.55
N ALA A 265 21.68 -3.61 -13.82
CA ALA A 265 23.10 -3.54 -13.45
C ALA A 265 23.26 -3.54 -11.91
N VAL A 266 22.53 -2.70 -11.18
CA VAL A 266 22.54 -2.71 -9.71
C VAL A 266 22.14 -4.09 -9.17
N ARG A 267 21.10 -4.71 -9.73
CA ARG A 267 20.62 -6.05 -9.30
C ARG A 267 21.70 -7.12 -9.43
N ARG A 268 22.43 -7.16 -10.57
CA ARG A 268 23.49 -8.14 -10.78
C ARG A 268 24.67 -7.91 -9.84
N VAL A 269 25.14 -6.66 -9.73
CA VAL A 269 26.26 -6.32 -8.84
C VAL A 269 25.92 -6.59 -7.37
N ALA A 270 24.68 -6.34 -6.95
CA ALA A 270 24.21 -6.57 -5.59
C ALA A 270 24.28 -8.04 -5.13
N LEU A 271 24.37 -9.00 -6.07
CA LEU A 271 24.55 -10.42 -5.75
C LEU A 271 25.87 -10.70 -5.01
N LEU A 272 26.87 -9.83 -5.16
CA LEU A 272 28.15 -9.91 -4.45
C LEU A 272 28.30 -8.82 -3.37
N ALA A 273 27.24 -8.11 -3.02
CA ALA A 273 27.27 -7.21 -1.87
C ALA A 273 27.38 -8.03 -0.57
N SER A 274 28.26 -7.60 0.32
CA SER A 274 28.43 -8.23 1.63
C SER A 274 27.15 -8.16 2.46
N GLU A 275 26.75 -9.24 3.11
CA GLU A 275 25.63 -9.26 4.06
C GLU A 275 25.77 -8.25 5.20
N LYS A 276 27.00 -7.95 5.62
CA LYS A 276 27.30 -7.00 6.68
C LYS A 276 27.19 -5.55 6.24
N SER A 277 27.79 -5.20 5.09
CA SER A 277 27.77 -3.83 4.58
C SER A 277 26.50 -3.54 3.76
N ASN A 278 25.96 -4.54 3.07
CA ASN A 278 24.82 -4.44 2.16
C ASN A 278 24.88 -3.15 1.32
N SER A 279 26.03 -2.94 0.65
CA SER A 279 26.31 -1.71 -0.10
C SER A 279 26.85 -2.00 -1.49
N VAL A 280 26.48 -1.15 -2.43
CA VAL A 280 27.09 -1.03 -3.75
C VAL A 280 27.70 0.35 -3.87
N LYS A 281 28.90 0.41 -4.49
CA LYS A 281 29.64 1.63 -4.74
C LYS A 281 29.38 2.08 -6.17
N LEU A 282 28.96 3.32 -6.36
CA LEU A 282 28.85 3.97 -7.65
C LEU A 282 30.06 4.89 -7.83
N ILE A 283 30.85 4.66 -8.89
CA ILE A 283 32.02 5.45 -9.23
C ILE A 283 31.68 6.22 -10.51
N PHE A 284 31.56 7.51 -10.38
CA PHE A 284 31.21 8.42 -11.47
C PHE A 284 32.48 8.92 -12.16
N SER A 285 32.48 8.84 -13.47
CA SER A 285 33.47 9.46 -14.35
C SER A 285 32.79 10.29 -15.43
N LYS A 286 33.55 10.95 -16.30
CA LYS A 286 32.97 11.81 -17.36
C LYS A 286 32.10 11.07 -18.35
N SER A 287 32.33 9.79 -18.58
CA SER A 287 31.68 9.02 -19.63
C SER A 287 30.95 7.77 -19.14
N ASN A 288 31.11 7.39 -17.88
CA ASN A 288 30.50 6.18 -17.33
C ASN A 288 30.26 6.24 -15.85
N ILE A 289 29.38 5.38 -15.38
CA ILE A 289 29.20 5.00 -13.97
C ILE A 289 29.65 3.54 -13.85
N ASP A 290 30.64 3.29 -13.00
CA ASP A 290 30.99 1.94 -12.58
C ASP A 290 30.22 1.59 -11.32
N ILE A 291 29.50 0.50 -11.33
CA ILE A 291 28.76 -0.05 -10.19
C ILE A 291 29.59 -1.22 -9.68
N VAL A 292 30.03 -1.16 -8.42
CA VAL A 292 30.96 -2.15 -7.84
C VAL A 292 30.43 -2.65 -6.51
N ALA A 293 30.56 -3.95 -6.28
CA ALA A 293 30.41 -4.57 -4.97
C ALA A 293 31.59 -5.51 -4.74
N THR A 294 32.18 -5.45 -3.55
CA THR A 294 33.31 -6.29 -3.17
C THR A 294 33.03 -6.94 -1.82
N THR A 295 33.18 -8.26 -1.75
CA THR A 295 33.11 -9.03 -0.51
C THR A 295 34.39 -9.86 -0.42
N PRO A 296 35.27 -9.59 0.56
CA PRO A 296 36.64 -10.15 0.62
C PRO A 296 36.69 -11.68 0.47
N GLU A 297 35.71 -12.39 1.02
CA GLU A 297 35.68 -13.86 1.05
C GLU A 297 34.92 -14.48 -0.15
N VAL A 298 34.24 -13.65 -0.97
CA VAL A 298 33.36 -14.12 -2.06
C VAL A 298 33.87 -13.65 -3.43
N GLY A 299 34.27 -12.39 -3.55
CA GLY A 299 34.77 -11.83 -4.80
C GLY A 299 34.28 -10.40 -5.08
N GLU A 300 34.40 -10.00 -6.32
CA GLU A 300 34.06 -8.67 -6.81
C GLU A 300 33.13 -8.77 -8.02
N ALA A 301 32.13 -7.88 -8.07
CA ALA A 301 31.30 -7.64 -9.24
C ALA A 301 31.44 -6.19 -9.68
N LYS A 302 31.52 -5.98 -10.99
CA LYS A 302 31.61 -4.66 -11.60
C LYS A 302 30.75 -4.64 -12.88
N GLU A 303 29.97 -3.57 -13.01
CA GLU A 303 29.29 -3.21 -14.25
C GLU A 303 29.52 -1.74 -14.57
N SER A 304 29.64 -1.44 -15.86
CA SER A 304 29.86 -0.08 -16.35
C SER A 304 28.71 0.35 -17.25
N LEU A 305 28.14 1.50 -16.98
CA LEU A 305 27.08 2.11 -17.79
C LEU A 305 27.62 3.42 -18.41
N ALA A 306 27.42 3.57 -19.71
CA ALA A 306 27.76 4.81 -20.40
C ALA A 306 26.81 5.93 -19.97
N VAL A 307 27.37 7.06 -19.56
CA VAL A 307 26.60 8.27 -19.18
C VAL A 307 27.36 9.51 -19.62
N MET A 308 26.67 10.62 -19.70
CA MET A 308 27.31 11.92 -19.85
C MET A 308 27.26 12.67 -18.52
N SER A 309 28.43 12.89 -17.95
CA SER A 309 28.64 13.67 -16.72
C SER A 309 29.52 14.85 -17.00
N LYS A 310 29.21 15.98 -16.38
CA LYS A 310 30.03 17.23 -16.46
C LYS A 310 30.87 17.43 -15.21
N GLY A 311 30.67 16.59 -14.19
CA GLY A 311 31.22 16.78 -12.87
C GLY A 311 32.60 16.18 -12.65
N ARG A 312 32.98 16.18 -11.38
CA ARG A 312 34.19 15.53 -10.89
C ARG A 312 34.04 14.02 -10.89
N GLU A 313 35.15 13.32 -10.98
CA GLU A 313 35.21 11.92 -10.60
C GLU A 313 35.04 11.82 -9.08
N PHE A 314 34.06 11.05 -8.63
CA PHE A 314 33.83 10.76 -7.23
C PHE A 314 33.15 9.40 -7.05
N SER A 315 33.11 8.91 -5.83
CA SER A 315 32.44 7.66 -5.53
C SER A 315 31.52 7.79 -4.33
N ILE A 316 30.38 7.15 -4.39
CA ILE A 316 29.36 7.14 -3.35
C ILE A 316 28.78 5.73 -3.19
N ALA A 317 28.50 5.33 -1.97
CA ALA A 317 27.92 4.01 -1.71
C ALA A 317 26.48 4.10 -1.24
N PHE A 318 25.66 3.16 -1.67
CA PHE A 318 24.25 3.07 -1.29
C PHE A 318 23.85 1.63 -0.97
N ASN A 319 22.81 1.48 -0.17
CA ASN A 319 22.12 0.21 -0.03
C ASN A 319 21.46 -0.15 -1.37
N PRO A 320 21.78 -1.32 -1.99
CA PRO A 320 21.25 -1.68 -3.29
C PRO A 320 19.73 -1.83 -3.30
N GLU A 321 19.11 -2.34 -2.24
CA GLU A 321 17.66 -2.46 -2.17
C GLU A 321 16.98 -1.08 -2.14
N PHE A 322 17.57 -0.11 -1.44
CA PHE A 322 17.04 1.24 -1.43
C PHE A 322 17.23 1.95 -2.77
N LEU A 323 18.33 1.65 -3.47
CA LEU A 323 18.57 2.17 -4.81
C LEU A 323 17.60 1.57 -5.84
N MET A 324 17.33 0.28 -5.76
CA MET A 324 16.43 -0.43 -6.68
C MET A 324 14.93 -0.15 -6.41
N ALA A 325 14.54 0.18 -5.17
CA ALA A 325 13.15 0.33 -4.79
C ALA A 325 12.37 1.34 -5.66
N PRO A 326 12.83 2.59 -5.88
CA PRO A 326 12.14 3.51 -6.78
C PRO A 326 12.15 3.01 -8.23
N LEU A 327 13.25 2.40 -8.69
CA LEU A 327 13.40 1.94 -10.08
C LEU A 327 12.38 0.86 -10.45
N ARG A 328 12.00 0.01 -9.49
CA ARG A 328 10.96 -1.04 -9.66
C ARG A 328 9.54 -0.46 -9.72
N ASN A 329 9.33 0.74 -9.19
CA ASN A 329 8.00 1.33 -8.97
C ASN A 329 7.70 2.54 -9.86
N LEU A 330 8.69 3.06 -10.58
CA LEU A 330 8.53 4.15 -11.53
C LEU A 330 8.15 3.61 -12.91
N PRO A 331 7.19 4.25 -13.63
CA PRO A 331 6.78 3.84 -14.96
C PRO A 331 7.67 4.39 -16.08
N ASN A 332 8.53 5.35 -15.78
CA ASN A 332 9.33 6.09 -16.76
C ASN A 332 10.52 5.25 -17.25
N ASP A 333 10.87 5.38 -18.54
CA ASP A 333 12.03 4.74 -19.12
C ASP A 333 13.33 5.43 -18.68
N GLU A 334 13.28 6.75 -18.51
CA GLU A 334 14.41 7.55 -18.03
C GLU A 334 14.16 8.11 -16.64
N ILE A 335 15.23 8.18 -15.86
CA ILE A 335 15.28 8.82 -14.55
C ILE A 335 16.41 9.84 -14.51
N TYR A 336 16.28 10.81 -13.62
CA TYR A 336 17.33 11.75 -13.27
C TYR A 336 17.92 11.39 -11.93
N PHE A 337 19.23 11.21 -11.87
CA PHE A 337 19.95 11.02 -10.64
C PHE A 337 20.76 12.28 -10.34
N ASP A 338 20.28 13.06 -9.37
CA ASP A 338 20.87 14.33 -8.96
C ASP A 338 21.82 14.08 -7.78
N LEU A 339 23.02 14.62 -7.85
CA LEU A 339 24.12 14.40 -6.89
C LEU A 339 24.76 15.74 -6.48
N ILE A 340 25.36 15.74 -5.30
CA ILE A 340 26.06 16.91 -4.74
C ILE A 340 27.53 16.58 -4.51
N ASP A 341 27.81 15.58 -3.69
CA ASP A 341 29.13 15.07 -3.32
C ASP A 341 29.03 13.66 -2.72
N GLU A 342 30.14 13.13 -2.25
CA GLU A 342 30.28 11.76 -1.71
C GLU A 342 29.53 11.52 -0.39
N MET A 343 29.20 12.59 0.33
CA MET A 343 28.61 12.52 1.67
C MET A 343 27.16 13.01 1.72
N SER A 344 26.71 13.65 0.66
CA SER A 344 25.36 14.19 0.56
C SER A 344 24.37 13.15 -0.02
N PRO A 345 23.08 13.26 0.31
CA PRO A 345 22.07 12.37 -0.26
C PRO A 345 22.04 12.43 -1.79
N GLY A 346 21.85 11.27 -2.43
CA GLY A 346 21.48 11.18 -3.82
C GLY A 346 19.97 11.40 -4.00
N ILE A 347 19.54 11.99 -5.11
CA ILE A 347 18.15 12.26 -5.37
C ILE A 347 17.76 11.65 -6.72
N ILE A 348 16.78 10.76 -6.72
CA ILE A 348 16.17 10.23 -7.95
C ILE A 348 14.91 11.03 -8.26
N LYS A 349 14.78 11.48 -9.48
CA LYS A 349 13.62 12.22 -10.01
C LYS A 349 13.18 11.65 -11.34
N ILE A 350 11.97 11.99 -11.72
CA ILE A 350 11.41 11.82 -13.07
C ILE A 350 10.79 13.15 -13.52
N PRO A 351 10.43 13.32 -14.77
CA PRO A 351 9.56 14.43 -15.17
C PRO A 351 8.26 14.40 -14.37
N GLY A 352 7.97 15.51 -13.66
CA GLY A 352 6.79 15.62 -12.78
C GLY A 352 7.12 15.69 -11.28
N PRO A 353 6.10 15.57 -10.44
CA PRO A 353 6.17 15.95 -9.02
C PRO A 353 6.70 14.84 -8.10
N PHE A 354 7.51 13.93 -8.58
CA PHE A 354 8.11 12.84 -7.80
C PHE A 354 9.55 13.16 -7.42
N LEU A 355 9.90 12.82 -6.18
CA LEU A 355 11.24 12.96 -5.64
C LEU A 355 11.54 11.81 -4.67
N TYR A 356 12.73 11.24 -4.81
CA TYR A 356 13.22 10.21 -3.90
C TYR A 356 14.62 10.57 -3.41
N VAL A 357 14.78 10.67 -2.09
CA VAL A 357 16.07 10.94 -1.44
C VAL A 357 16.65 9.66 -0.88
N LEU A 358 17.91 9.42 -1.12
CA LEU A 358 18.64 8.23 -0.69
C LEU A 358 19.91 8.64 0.07
N MET A 359 20.00 8.24 1.34
CA MET A 359 21.17 8.53 2.17
C MET A 359 22.35 7.65 1.77
N PRO A 360 23.57 8.23 1.62
CA PRO A 360 24.76 7.45 1.33
C PRO A 360 25.18 6.61 2.53
N MET A 361 25.88 5.52 2.23
CA MET A 361 26.52 4.66 3.23
C MET A 361 27.98 5.00 3.36
N ARG A 362 28.48 5.09 4.60
CA ARG A 362 29.93 5.21 4.84
C ARG A 362 30.58 3.86 4.53
N LEU A 363 31.55 3.87 3.63
CA LEU A 363 32.43 2.73 3.43
C LEU A 363 33.45 2.75 4.58
N SER A 364 33.43 1.74 5.43
CA SER A 364 34.43 1.54 6.49
C SER A 364 35.68 0.87 5.91
#